data_d4cafd4cd8fd3a8c7821a22406d59bd3
#
_entry.id   d4cafd4cd8fd3a8c7821a22406d59bd3
#
_cell.length_a   1.000
_cell.length_b   1.000
_cell.length_c   1.000
_cell.angle_alpha   90.00
_cell.angle_beta   90.00
_cell.angle_gamma   90.00
#
_symmetry.space_group_name_H-M   'P 1'
#
loop_
_entity.id
_entity.type
_entity.pdbx_description
1 polymer ?
#
loop_
_entity_poly.entity_id
_entity_poly.type
_entity_poly.pdbx_seq_one_letter_code
_entity_poly.pdbx_strand_id
1 'polypeptide(L)'
;MTSADQHGVPEPVSGSYEELAAVASASPAVDQPRIAAAVREILLAVGEDPDRSGLEDTPERVARAYAEIFAGLHEDPAKLLATSFDIGHSEMVLVKDIPFYSTCEHHLVPFHGVAHVGYIPGPEGKVTGLSK
;
A
#
# COMPACT_ATOMS: atom_id res chain seq x y z
N MET A 1 -19.63 27.68 29.08
CA MET A 1 -19.36 28.00 27.67
C MET A 1 -18.02 27.34 27.34
N THR A 2 -18.05 26.11 26.87
CA THR A 2 -16.88 25.32 26.54
C THR A 2 -16.74 25.32 25.02
N SER A 3 -15.60 25.82 24.57
CA SER A 3 -15.21 25.89 23.16
C SER A 3 -15.07 24.47 22.62
N ALA A 4 -15.79 24.14 21.55
CA ALA A 4 -15.65 22.90 20.83
C ALA A 4 -14.39 22.98 19.96
N ASP A 5 -13.45 22.06 20.18
CA ASP A 5 -12.29 21.83 19.34
C ASP A 5 -12.75 21.42 17.93
N GLN A 6 -12.44 22.27 16.97
CA GLN A 6 -12.58 21.97 15.56
C GLN A 6 -11.36 21.12 15.14
N HIS A 7 -11.49 19.81 15.18
CA HIS A 7 -10.59 18.93 14.45
C HIS A 7 -10.91 19.07 12.96
N GLY A 8 -10.14 19.91 12.28
CA GLY A 8 -10.20 20.04 10.84
C GLY A 8 -9.86 18.70 10.18
N VAL A 9 -10.82 18.13 9.46
CA VAL A 9 -10.58 17.01 8.55
C VAL A 9 -9.59 17.50 7.49
N PRO A 10 -8.44 16.85 7.29
CA PRO A 10 -7.54 17.26 6.23
C PRO A 10 -8.25 17.18 4.88
N GLU A 11 -8.12 18.24 4.08
CA GLU A 11 -8.66 18.29 2.72
C GLU A 11 -8.11 17.12 1.90
N PRO A 12 -8.93 16.50 1.03
CA PRO A 12 -8.45 15.45 0.15
C PRO A 12 -7.36 16.02 -0.78
N VAL A 13 -6.24 15.33 -0.86
CA VAL A 13 -5.13 15.70 -1.74
C VAL A 13 -5.61 15.54 -3.19
N SER A 14 -6.03 16.65 -3.81
CA SER A 14 -6.36 16.71 -5.23
C SER A 14 -5.08 17.07 -5.98
N GLY A 15 -4.35 16.06 -6.44
CA GLY A 15 -3.20 16.23 -7.32
C GLY A 15 -3.41 15.48 -8.63
N SER A 16 -2.75 15.93 -9.71
CA SER A 16 -2.66 15.17 -10.94
C SER A 16 -1.92 13.84 -10.67
N TYR A 17 -2.15 12.83 -11.50
CA TYR A 17 -1.47 11.53 -11.37
C TYR A 17 0.06 11.67 -11.36
N GLU A 18 0.60 12.66 -12.06
CA GLU A 18 2.04 13.00 -12.09
C GLU A 18 2.54 13.58 -10.77
N GLU A 19 1.74 14.42 -10.11
CA GLU A 19 2.09 14.95 -8.79
C GLU A 19 2.09 13.88 -7.71
N LEU A 20 1.11 12.96 -7.74
CA LEU A 20 1.04 11.81 -6.84
C LEU A 20 2.21 10.84 -7.08
N ALA A 21 2.60 10.60 -8.33
CA ALA A 21 3.75 9.78 -8.67
C ALA A 21 5.07 10.43 -8.24
N ALA A 22 5.19 11.75 -8.34
CA ALA A 22 6.38 12.48 -7.89
C ALA A 22 6.53 12.41 -6.35
N VAL A 23 5.43 12.48 -5.60
CA VAL A 23 5.44 12.30 -4.13
C VAL A 23 5.82 10.87 -3.77
N ALA A 24 5.30 9.87 -4.47
CA ALA A 24 5.66 8.47 -4.25
C ALA A 24 7.13 8.17 -4.56
N SER A 25 7.70 8.79 -5.60
CA SER A 25 9.12 8.61 -5.96
C SER A 25 10.09 9.28 -4.97
N ALA A 26 9.63 10.26 -4.20
CA ALA A 26 10.39 10.98 -3.18
C ALA A 26 10.21 10.39 -1.76
N SER A 27 9.31 9.43 -1.58
CA SER A 27 9.06 8.83 -0.27
C SER A 27 10.24 7.97 0.17
N PRO A 28 10.78 8.17 1.37
CA PRO A 28 11.82 7.31 1.90
C PRO A 28 11.31 5.86 2.03
N ALA A 29 12.22 4.90 1.90
CA ALA A 29 11.91 3.51 2.25
C ALA A 29 11.27 3.42 3.64
N VAL A 30 10.47 2.37 3.88
CA VAL A 30 9.78 2.18 5.17
C VAL A 30 10.78 2.25 6.33
N ASP A 31 10.59 3.19 7.24
CA ASP A 31 11.43 3.42 8.42
C ASP A 31 11.07 2.39 9.52
N GLN A 32 11.64 1.20 9.41
CA GLN A 32 11.37 0.10 10.34
C GLN A 32 11.71 0.45 11.80
N PRO A 33 12.84 1.11 12.12
CA PRO A 33 13.14 1.50 13.50
C PRO A 33 12.07 2.42 14.10
N ARG A 34 11.55 3.35 13.32
CA ARG A 34 10.50 4.26 13.76
C ARG A 34 9.17 3.54 13.98
N ILE A 35 8.85 2.57 13.12
CA ILE A 35 7.65 1.72 13.29
C ILE A 35 7.81 0.87 14.55
N ALA A 36 8.95 0.24 14.78
CA ALA A 36 9.18 -0.56 15.97
C ALA A 36 8.99 0.26 17.25
N ALA A 37 9.53 1.48 17.31
CA ALA A 37 9.31 2.38 18.44
C ALA A 37 7.82 2.71 18.65
N ALA A 38 7.07 3.00 17.58
CA ALA A 38 5.64 3.28 17.65
C ALA A 38 4.84 2.07 18.14
N VAL A 39 5.19 0.87 17.70
CA VAL A 39 4.54 -0.39 18.15
C VAL A 39 4.78 -0.63 19.64
N ARG A 40 5.99 -0.35 20.13
CA ARG A 40 6.28 -0.43 21.57
C ARG A 40 5.37 0.52 22.36
N GLU A 41 5.20 1.76 21.91
CA GLU A 41 4.30 2.72 22.54
C GLU A 41 2.83 2.26 22.50
N ILE A 42 2.40 1.63 21.41
CA ILE A 42 1.04 1.07 21.32
C ILE A 42 0.85 -0.02 22.37
N LEU A 43 1.83 -0.94 22.54
CA LEU A 43 1.76 -1.99 23.55
C LEU A 43 1.63 -1.40 24.96
N LEU A 44 2.43 -0.40 25.29
CA LEU A 44 2.34 0.31 26.57
C LEU A 44 0.98 1.00 26.75
N ALA A 45 0.49 1.66 25.71
CA ALA A 45 -0.77 2.41 25.75
C ALA A 45 -2.01 1.53 25.95
N VAL A 46 -1.98 0.28 25.47
CA VAL A 46 -3.06 -0.69 25.70
C VAL A 46 -2.92 -1.43 27.04
N GLY A 47 -1.87 -1.15 27.82
CA GLY A 47 -1.64 -1.75 29.13
C GLY A 47 -0.88 -3.08 29.09
N GLU A 48 -0.16 -3.37 28.00
CA GLU A 48 0.66 -4.57 27.88
C GLU A 48 2.13 -4.26 28.28
N ASP A 49 2.85 -5.29 28.70
CA ASP A 49 4.27 -5.20 28.98
C ASP A 49 5.08 -5.62 27.74
N PRO A 50 5.70 -4.67 27.01
CA PRO A 50 6.45 -4.99 25.81
C PRO A 50 7.74 -5.77 26.07
N ASP A 51 8.22 -5.81 27.32
CA ASP A 51 9.45 -6.49 27.70
C ASP A 51 9.19 -7.93 28.20
N ARG A 52 7.93 -8.35 28.33
CA ARG A 52 7.63 -9.72 28.71
C ARG A 52 7.95 -10.71 27.59
N SER A 53 8.28 -11.94 28.00
CA SER A 53 8.50 -13.05 27.07
C SER A 53 7.32 -13.19 26.09
N GLY A 54 7.65 -13.26 24.81
CA GLY A 54 6.69 -13.35 23.71
C GLY A 54 6.31 -12.02 23.07
N LEU A 55 6.53 -10.86 23.71
CA LEU A 55 6.33 -9.53 23.13
C LEU A 55 7.63 -8.76 22.85
N GLU A 56 8.74 -9.16 23.43
CA GLU A 56 10.04 -8.48 23.31
C GLU A 56 10.47 -8.24 21.85
N ASP A 57 10.18 -9.18 20.93
CA ASP A 57 10.48 -9.03 19.50
C ASP A 57 9.28 -8.51 18.67
N THR A 58 8.13 -8.23 19.29
CA THR A 58 6.91 -7.85 18.55
C THR A 58 7.08 -6.53 17.81
N PRO A 59 7.73 -5.49 18.37
CA PRO A 59 7.96 -4.25 17.64
C PRO A 59 8.69 -4.46 16.31
N GLU A 60 9.77 -5.23 16.31
CA GLU A 60 10.56 -5.51 15.12
C GLU A 60 9.85 -6.44 14.14
N ARG A 61 9.05 -7.39 14.64
CA ARG A 61 8.24 -8.27 13.78
C ARG A 61 7.18 -7.46 13.03
N VAL A 62 6.50 -6.55 13.72
CA VAL A 62 5.50 -5.68 13.09
C VAL A 62 6.15 -4.72 12.09
N ALA A 63 7.31 -4.16 12.43
CA ALA A 63 8.04 -3.28 11.52
C ALA A 63 8.43 -3.98 10.21
N ARG A 64 8.90 -5.23 10.28
CA ARG A 64 9.19 -6.05 9.08
C ARG A 64 7.93 -6.35 8.28
N ALA A 65 6.84 -6.76 8.93
CA ALA A 65 5.56 -7.03 8.27
C ALA A 65 5.02 -5.77 7.56
N TYR A 66 5.13 -4.60 8.17
CA TYR A 66 4.72 -3.35 7.55
C TYR A 66 5.59 -2.96 6.36
N ALA A 67 6.90 -3.25 6.39
CA ALA A 67 7.76 -3.03 5.23
C ALA A 67 7.29 -3.84 4.01
N GLU A 68 6.80 -5.06 4.21
CA GLU A 68 6.24 -5.90 3.15
C GLU A 68 4.85 -5.41 2.70
N ILE A 69 3.95 -5.15 3.65
CA ILE A 69 2.56 -4.75 3.37
C ILE A 69 2.49 -3.41 2.64
N PHE A 70 3.36 -2.47 3.00
CA PHE A 70 3.41 -1.13 2.42
C PHE A 70 4.43 -0.97 1.28
N ALA A 71 5.05 -2.05 0.81
CA ALA A 71 6.04 -1.99 -0.27
C ALA A 71 5.50 -1.30 -1.53
N GLY A 72 4.23 -1.55 -1.87
CA GLY A 72 3.58 -0.96 -3.04
C GLY A 72 3.47 0.57 -3.03
N LEU A 73 3.57 1.22 -1.86
CA LEU A 73 3.59 2.69 -1.78
C LEU A 73 4.83 3.32 -2.44
N HIS A 74 5.88 2.53 -2.62
CA HIS A 74 7.15 2.99 -3.18
C HIS A 74 7.39 2.47 -4.61
N GLU A 75 6.43 1.74 -5.15
CA GLU A 75 6.49 1.23 -6.53
C GLU A 75 5.90 2.24 -7.50
N ASP A 76 6.53 2.35 -8.66
CA ASP A 76 6.05 3.17 -9.76
C ASP A 76 5.20 2.30 -10.71
N PRO A 77 3.87 2.42 -10.70
CA PRO A 77 3.00 1.61 -11.56
C PRO A 77 3.24 1.86 -13.05
N ALA A 78 3.72 3.04 -13.44
CA ALA A 78 4.02 3.32 -14.84
C ALA A 78 5.18 2.46 -15.36
N LYS A 79 6.20 2.21 -14.52
CA LYS A 79 7.30 1.30 -14.87
C LYS A 79 6.85 -0.15 -15.02
N LEU A 80 5.93 -0.59 -14.14
CA LEU A 80 5.36 -1.93 -14.22
C LEU A 80 4.55 -2.12 -15.51
N LEU A 81 3.77 -1.11 -15.89
CA LEU A 81 2.90 -1.14 -17.08
C LEU A 81 3.64 -0.80 -18.39
N ALA A 82 4.88 -0.37 -18.34
CA ALA A 82 5.66 -0.03 -19.53
C ALA A 82 5.97 -1.25 -20.44
N THR A 83 5.95 -2.46 -19.88
CA THR A 83 6.16 -3.67 -20.66
C THR A 83 4.87 -4.10 -21.34
N SER A 84 4.80 -3.90 -22.64
CA SER A 84 3.67 -4.31 -23.47
C SER A 84 4.14 -5.11 -24.69
N PHE A 85 3.22 -5.94 -25.20
CA PHE A 85 3.46 -6.78 -26.37
C PHE A 85 2.48 -6.39 -27.46
N ASP A 86 2.98 -6.17 -28.66
CA ASP A 86 2.17 -5.90 -29.86
C ASP A 86 1.81 -7.24 -30.51
N ILE A 87 0.61 -7.71 -30.28
CA ILE A 87 0.12 -8.99 -30.79
C ILE A 87 -1.16 -8.83 -31.62
N GLY A 88 -1.58 -7.61 -31.89
CA GLY A 88 -2.78 -7.33 -32.67
C GLY A 88 -4.07 -7.83 -32.00
N HIS A 89 -4.10 -7.95 -30.67
CA HIS A 89 -5.26 -8.48 -29.93
C HIS A 89 -6.31 -7.41 -29.73
N SER A 90 -7.57 -7.74 -30.00
CA SER A 90 -8.70 -6.80 -29.90
C SER A 90 -9.80 -7.24 -28.93
N GLU A 91 -9.73 -8.47 -28.43
CA GLU A 91 -10.68 -9.01 -27.48
C GLU A 91 -10.30 -8.67 -26.03
N MET A 92 -11.24 -8.83 -25.12
CA MET A 92 -11.00 -8.60 -23.70
C MET A 92 -9.95 -9.57 -23.15
N VAL A 93 -8.92 -9.01 -22.52
CA VAL A 93 -7.96 -9.77 -21.70
C VAL A 93 -8.48 -9.81 -20.27
N LEU A 94 -8.58 -10.99 -19.67
CA LEU A 94 -9.02 -11.17 -18.30
C LEU A 94 -7.97 -11.93 -17.50
N VAL A 95 -7.40 -11.28 -16.49
CA VAL A 95 -6.51 -11.89 -15.50
C VAL A 95 -7.32 -12.15 -14.24
N LYS A 96 -7.40 -13.40 -13.81
CA LYS A 96 -8.22 -13.83 -12.67
C LYS A 96 -7.34 -14.33 -11.53
N ASP A 97 -7.97 -14.38 -10.35
CA ASP A 97 -7.41 -15.01 -9.16
C ASP A 97 -6.07 -14.39 -8.72
N ILE A 98 -5.93 -13.06 -8.86
CA ILE A 98 -4.76 -12.31 -8.42
C ILE A 98 -4.86 -12.15 -6.89
N PRO A 99 -4.01 -12.85 -6.11
CA PRO A 99 -4.01 -12.65 -4.66
C PRO A 99 -3.44 -11.28 -4.33
N PHE A 100 -4.03 -10.61 -3.36
CA PHE A 100 -3.49 -9.36 -2.84
C PHE A 100 -3.58 -9.29 -1.33
N TYR A 101 -2.67 -8.52 -0.74
CA TYR A 101 -2.63 -8.16 0.66
C TYR A 101 -2.55 -6.65 0.77
N SER A 102 -3.33 -6.06 1.67
CA SER A 102 -3.40 -4.62 1.82
C SER A 102 -3.72 -4.24 3.26
N THR A 103 -3.71 -2.97 3.56
CA THR A 103 -4.03 -2.43 4.88
C THR A 103 -5.16 -1.42 4.75
N CYS A 104 -6.16 -1.54 5.60
CA CYS A 104 -7.24 -0.58 5.68
C CYS A 104 -6.70 0.78 6.12
N GLU A 105 -6.91 1.83 5.32
CA GLU A 105 -6.45 3.19 5.61
C GLU A 105 -7.01 3.75 6.93
N HIS A 106 -8.26 3.41 7.27
CA HIS A 106 -8.94 3.96 8.43
C HIS A 106 -8.49 3.35 9.77
N HIS A 107 -8.06 2.09 9.76
CA HIS A 107 -7.78 1.36 11.01
C HIS A 107 -6.39 0.72 11.02
N LEU A 108 -5.62 0.80 9.94
CA LEU A 108 -4.34 0.12 9.75
C LEU A 108 -4.41 -1.40 9.98
N VAL A 109 -5.59 -1.99 9.81
CA VAL A 109 -5.81 -3.43 9.93
C VAL A 109 -5.54 -4.09 8.58
N PRO A 110 -4.67 -5.12 8.51
CA PRO A 110 -4.41 -5.84 7.27
C PRO A 110 -5.63 -6.63 6.83
N PHE A 111 -5.81 -6.72 5.52
CA PHE A 111 -6.81 -7.57 4.88
C PHE A 111 -6.21 -8.20 3.62
N HIS A 112 -6.80 -9.29 3.17
CA HIS A 112 -6.38 -9.96 1.95
C HIS A 112 -7.60 -10.36 1.12
N GLY A 113 -7.36 -10.64 -0.14
CA GLY A 113 -8.42 -11.03 -1.06
C GLY A 113 -7.88 -11.52 -2.39
N VAL A 114 -8.81 -11.63 -3.33
CA VAL A 114 -8.54 -11.99 -4.72
C VAL A 114 -9.15 -10.93 -5.61
N ALA A 115 -8.39 -10.44 -6.58
CA ALA A 115 -8.82 -9.49 -7.58
C ALA A 115 -8.91 -10.16 -8.95
N HIS A 116 -9.80 -9.64 -9.79
CA HIS A 116 -9.90 -9.98 -11.20
C HIS A 116 -9.81 -8.69 -11.99
N VAL A 117 -8.92 -8.63 -12.98
CA VAL A 117 -8.70 -7.44 -13.80
C VAL A 117 -9.00 -7.77 -15.25
N GLY A 118 -9.97 -7.07 -15.83
CA GLY A 118 -10.29 -7.18 -17.24
C GLY A 118 -10.02 -5.87 -17.97
N TYR A 119 -9.42 -5.92 -19.16
CA TYR A 119 -9.26 -4.76 -20.00
C TYR A 119 -9.41 -5.12 -21.48
N ILE A 120 -9.80 -4.13 -22.29
CA ILE A 120 -9.85 -4.25 -23.74
C ILE A 120 -8.64 -3.50 -24.30
N PRO A 121 -7.75 -4.17 -25.07
CA PRO A 121 -6.62 -3.51 -25.71
C PRO A 121 -7.09 -2.35 -26.60
N GLY A 122 -6.28 -1.29 -26.68
CA GLY A 122 -6.54 -0.19 -27.58
C GLY A 122 -6.41 -0.59 -29.06
N PRO A 123 -6.65 0.37 -29.98
CA PRO A 123 -6.62 0.11 -31.45
C PRO A 123 -5.30 -0.48 -31.94
N GLU A 124 -4.22 -0.28 -31.20
CA GLU A 124 -2.88 -0.81 -31.51
C GLU A 124 -2.72 -2.29 -31.15
N GLY A 125 -3.69 -2.89 -30.46
CA GLY A 125 -3.67 -4.31 -30.08
C GLY A 125 -2.58 -4.68 -29.08
N LYS A 126 -2.07 -3.72 -28.31
CA LYS A 126 -1.03 -3.96 -27.29
C LYS A 126 -1.61 -4.54 -26.01
N VAL A 127 -0.97 -5.55 -25.47
CA VAL A 127 -1.32 -6.18 -24.21
C VAL A 127 -0.19 -6.07 -23.19
N THR A 128 -0.53 -5.99 -21.92
CA THR A 128 0.44 -5.99 -20.81
C THR A 128 0.90 -7.42 -20.50
N GLY A 129 2.17 -7.58 -20.11
CA GLY A 129 2.69 -8.88 -19.70
C GLY A 129 2.04 -9.37 -18.41
N LEU A 130 1.70 -10.68 -18.37
CA LEU A 130 1.03 -11.31 -17.23
C LEU A 130 1.89 -11.39 -15.96
N SER A 131 3.19 -11.17 -16.07
CA SER A 131 4.15 -11.18 -14.94
C SER A 131 4.33 -9.80 -14.28
N LYS A 132 3.48 -8.83 -14.64
CA LYS A 132 3.57 -7.44 -14.18
C LYS A 132 2.34 -7.05 -13.37
#